data_16bfaa8de84795c55cb6c224b0df89f0
#
_entry.id   16bfaa8de84795c55cb6c224b0df89f0
#
_cell.length_a   1.000
_cell.length_b   1.000
_cell.length_c   1.000
_cell.angle_alpha   90.00
_cell.angle_beta   90.00
_cell.angle_gamma   90.00
#
_symmetry.space_group_name_H-M   'P 1'
#
loop_
_entity.id
_entity.type
_entity.pdbx_description
1 polymer ?
#
loop_
_entity_poly.entity_id
_entity_poly.type
_entity_poly.pdbx_seq_one_letter_code
_entity_poly.pdbx_strand_id
1 'polypeptide(L)'
;MFISSCPLRVSLFGGSTDNPVFVEKYGYGSVISFSCNLKTYITLHEDKLGYNQGGKYIINYSKREEVDNTSKIKNELIRIVFEYFKTPPVNVSMTSDAYSQGSGLASSSSYIISLLKCLSMYYKTPMTDIEICEMAYELELKMNPYCGYQDPYGCGVGGFKRIEFKKGGVVKYNFM
;
A
#
# COMPACT_ATOMS: atom_id res chain seq x y z
N MET A 1 1.13 6.78 19.23
CA MET A 1 0.53 5.73 18.40
C MET A 1 -0.11 6.38 17.19
N PHE A 2 0.11 5.86 16.02
CA PHE A 2 -0.48 6.29 14.76
C PHE A 2 -1.38 5.18 14.24
N ILE A 3 -2.53 5.54 13.71
CA ILE A 3 -3.51 4.59 13.17
C ILE A 3 -3.94 5.11 11.83
N SER A 4 -3.95 4.26 10.83
CA SER A 4 -4.45 4.58 9.51
C SER A 4 -5.27 3.44 8.93
N SER A 5 -6.08 3.76 7.95
CA SER A 5 -6.81 2.77 7.15
C SER A 5 -6.86 3.16 5.69
N CYS A 6 -7.02 2.16 4.84
CA CYS A 6 -7.24 2.34 3.42
C CYS A 6 -8.33 1.37 2.95
N PRO A 7 -9.29 1.81 2.13
CA PRO A 7 -10.28 0.92 1.58
C PRO A 7 -9.65 -0.07 0.61
N LEU A 8 -10.27 -1.24 0.48
CA LEU A 8 -10.05 -2.16 -0.62
C LEU A 8 -10.78 -1.64 -1.87
N ARG A 9 -10.41 -2.14 -3.06
CA ARG A 9 -11.05 -1.75 -4.31
C ARG A 9 -11.68 -2.94 -5.02
N VAL A 10 -12.73 -2.65 -5.76
CA VAL A 10 -13.31 -3.56 -6.75
C VAL A 10 -13.18 -2.92 -8.13
N SER A 11 -12.60 -3.64 -9.07
CA SER A 11 -12.54 -3.23 -10.48
C SER A 11 -13.58 -4.00 -11.27
N LEU A 12 -14.47 -3.27 -11.94
CA LEU A 12 -15.58 -3.85 -12.71
C LEU A 12 -15.15 -4.20 -14.13
N PHE A 13 -14.38 -3.30 -14.75
CA PHE A 13 -13.99 -3.44 -16.16
C PHE A 13 -12.55 -2.94 -16.35
N GLY A 14 -11.87 -3.46 -17.35
CA GLY A 14 -10.58 -2.98 -17.82
C GLY A 14 -9.37 -3.47 -17.01
N GLY A 15 -9.54 -4.41 -16.10
CA GLY A 15 -8.43 -4.99 -15.34
C GLY A 15 -7.29 -5.48 -16.23
N SER A 16 -6.07 -5.34 -15.75
CA SER A 16 -4.81 -5.63 -16.45
C SER A 16 -4.45 -4.71 -17.63
N THR A 17 -5.31 -3.75 -18.00
CA THR A 17 -4.95 -2.74 -19.02
C THR A 17 -4.03 -1.64 -18.44
N ASP A 18 -3.84 -1.63 -17.14
CA ASP A 18 -2.94 -0.78 -16.39
C ASP A 18 -1.49 -1.31 -16.33
N ASN A 19 -1.28 -2.54 -16.76
CA ASN A 19 0.05 -3.13 -16.80
C ASN A 19 0.98 -2.28 -17.67
N PRO A 20 2.19 -1.90 -17.19
CA PRO A 20 3.12 -1.07 -17.95
C PRO A 20 3.44 -1.60 -19.35
N VAL A 21 3.60 -2.93 -19.51
CA VAL A 21 3.86 -3.55 -20.80
C VAL A 21 2.67 -3.39 -21.75
N PHE A 22 1.45 -3.52 -21.23
CA PHE A 22 0.23 -3.30 -22.03
C PHE A 22 0.13 -1.84 -22.48
N VAL A 23 0.30 -0.90 -21.55
CA VAL A 23 0.22 0.53 -21.85
C VAL A 23 1.32 0.97 -22.81
N GLU A 24 2.54 0.44 -22.68
CA GLU A 24 3.65 0.72 -23.59
C GLU A 24 3.35 0.22 -25.01
N LYS A 25 2.75 -0.98 -25.13
CA LYS A 25 2.42 -1.59 -26.42
C LYS A 25 1.24 -0.92 -27.11
N TYR A 26 0.18 -0.60 -26.36
CA TYR A 26 -1.09 -0.11 -26.92
C TYR A 26 -1.31 1.39 -26.72
N GLY A 27 -0.44 2.07 -25.95
CA GLY A 27 -0.45 3.50 -25.69
C GLY A 27 -1.47 3.96 -24.64
N TYR A 28 -2.43 3.12 -24.29
CA TYR A 28 -3.56 3.49 -23.42
C TYR A 28 -4.15 2.26 -22.72
N GLY A 29 -4.58 2.47 -21.48
CA GLY A 29 -5.38 1.53 -20.70
C GLY A 29 -6.41 2.28 -19.87
N SER A 30 -7.46 1.61 -19.41
CA SER A 30 -8.47 2.22 -18.55
C SER A 30 -9.18 1.17 -17.73
N VAL A 31 -9.49 1.53 -16.48
CA VAL A 31 -10.25 0.69 -15.56
C VAL A 31 -11.41 1.48 -14.94
N ILE A 32 -12.54 0.82 -14.73
CA ILE A 32 -13.63 1.31 -13.91
C ILE A 32 -13.56 0.61 -12.56
N SER A 33 -13.36 1.38 -11.51
CA SER A 33 -13.11 0.89 -10.17
C SER A 33 -13.85 1.70 -9.12
N PHE A 34 -14.15 1.08 -7.99
CA PHE A 34 -14.65 1.78 -6.80
C PHE A 34 -14.00 1.24 -5.53
N SER A 35 -13.88 2.12 -4.54
CA SER A 35 -13.44 1.75 -3.20
C SER A 35 -14.62 1.17 -2.43
N CYS A 36 -14.46 -0.05 -1.90
CA CYS A 36 -15.51 -0.68 -1.11
C CYS A 36 -15.41 -0.30 0.37
N ASN A 37 -16.41 -0.67 1.17
CA ASN A 37 -16.43 -0.37 2.61
C ASN A 37 -15.64 -1.39 3.45
N LEU A 38 -14.86 -2.25 2.83
CA LEU A 38 -13.88 -3.11 3.49
C LEU A 38 -12.53 -2.43 3.48
N LYS A 39 -11.81 -2.47 4.59
CA LYS A 39 -10.55 -1.73 4.76
C LYS A 39 -9.44 -2.62 5.30
N THR A 40 -8.23 -2.16 5.06
CA THR A 40 -7.05 -2.57 5.82
C THR A 40 -6.73 -1.50 6.86
N TYR A 41 -6.13 -1.91 7.96
CA TYR A 41 -5.74 -1.04 9.06
C TYR A 41 -4.29 -1.30 9.43
N ILE A 42 -3.58 -0.23 9.71
CA ILE A 42 -2.22 -0.25 10.28
C ILE A 42 -2.24 0.53 11.58
N THR A 43 -1.65 -0.06 12.62
CA THR A 43 -1.24 0.69 13.81
C THR A 43 0.26 0.67 13.90
N LEU A 44 0.85 1.83 14.21
CA LEU A 44 2.30 2.00 14.35
C LEU A 44 2.59 2.78 15.63
N HIS A 45 3.50 2.29 16.45
CA HIS A 45 3.96 2.99 17.63
C HIS A 45 5.40 2.64 18.02
N GLU A 46 6.07 3.56 18.69
CA GLU A 46 7.37 3.34 19.31
C GLU A 46 7.22 2.68 20.67
N ASP A 47 8.17 1.84 21.02
CA ASP A 47 8.33 1.36 22.40
C ASP A 47 9.13 2.37 23.22
N LYS A 48 8.44 3.42 23.70
CA LYS A 48 9.09 4.53 24.42
C LYS A 48 9.67 4.13 25.78
N LEU A 49 9.21 3.03 26.35
CA LEU A 49 9.64 2.59 27.67
C LEU A 49 10.65 1.43 27.62
N GLY A 50 10.95 0.93 26.42
CA GLY A 50 11.94 -0.14 26.22
C GLY A 50 11.51 -1.51 26.74
N TYR A 51 10.21 -1.75 26.91
CA TYR A 51 9.69 -3.05 27.36
C TYR A 51 10.04 -4.21 26.42
N ASN A 52 10.24 -3.91 25.15
CA ASN A 52 10.62 -4.89 24.12
C ASN A 52 12.15 -5.04 24.02
N GLN A 53 12.88 -4.82 25.09
CA GLN A 53 14.35 -4.99 25.17
C GLN A 53 15.13 -4.21 24.09
N GLY A 54 14.72 -2.97 23.84
CA GLY A 54 15.46 -1.97 23.07
C GLY A 54 15.86 -2.38 21.65
N GLY A 55 15.31 -1.70 20.67
CA GLY A 55 15.81 -1.75 19.30
C GLY A 55 15.28 -2.88 18.43
N LYS A 56 14.14 -3.50 18.76
CA LYS A 56 13.52 -4.54 17.93
C LYS A 56 12.30 -4.01 17.18
N TYR A 57 12.12 -4.50 15.96
CA TYR A 57 10.89 -4.39 15.20
C TYR A 57 9.94 -5.49 15.67
N ILE A 58 8.72 -5.12 16.03
CA ILE A 58 7.64 -6.07 16.36
C ILE A 58 6.55 -5.90 15.32
N ILE A 59 6.28 -6.97 14.58
CA ILE A 59 5.34 -6.94 13.46
C ILE A 59 4.29 -8.01 13.71
N ASN A 60 3.04 -7.57 13.85
CA ASN A 60 1.89 -8.43 14.07
C ASN A 60 0.97 -8.40 12.83
N TYR A 61 0.73 -9.55 12.26
CA TYR A 61 -0.23 -9.80 11.18
C TYR A 61 -0.86 -11.17 11.42
N SER A 62 -1.02 -12.05 10.44
CA SER A 62 -1.37 -13.46 10.68
C SER A 62 -0.29 -14.24 11.47
N LYS A 63 0.89 -13.62 11.62
CA LYS A 63 2.02 -14.10 12.40
C LYS A 63 2.58 -12.95 13.24
N ARG A 64 3.43 -13.30 14.23
CA ARG A 64 4.24 -12.33 14.96
C ARG A 64 5.69 -12.50 14.57
N GLU A 65 6.34 -11.40 14.24
CA GLU A 65 7.78 -11.31 14.03
C GLU A 65 8.40 -10.38 15.06
N GLU A 66 9.58 -10.73 15.54
CA GLU A 66 10.39 -9.91 16.43
C GLU A 66 11.84 -9.99 15.95
N VAL A 67 12.34 -8.92 15.35
CA VAL A 67 13.64 -8.88 14.70
C VAL A 67 14.39 -7.59 15.03
N ASP A 68 15.71 -7.64 14.96
CA ASP A 68 16.62 -6.53 15.28
C ASP A 68 17.03 -5.71 14.04
N ASN A 69 16.71 -6.21 12.82
CA ASN A 69 17.07 -5.56 11.57
C ASN A 69 15.96 -5.72 10.54
N THR A 70 15.73 -4.69 9.72
CA THR A 70 14.72 -4.70 8.66
C THR A 70 14.91 -5.84 7.66
N SER A 71 16.16 -6.19 7.31
CA SER A 71 16.47 -7.29 6.39
C SER A 71 16.01 -8.67 6.87
N LYS A 72 15.75 -8.83 8.17
CA LYS A 72 15.25 -10.08 8.77
C LYS A 72 13.71 -10.15 8.79
N ILE A 73 13.04 -9.07 8.44
CA ILE A 73 11.57 -9.03 8.38
C ILE A 73 11.09 -9.94 7.24
N LYS A 74 10.26 -10.92 7.58
CA LYS A 74 9.71 -11.89 6.61
C LYS A 74 8.53 -11.32 5.85
N ASN A 75 7.75 -10.43 6.48
CA ASN A 75 6.69 -9.70 5.77
C ASN A 75 7.32 -8.75 4.76
N GLU A 76 7.29 -9.14 3.49
CA GLU A 76 7.98 -8.44 2.41
C GLU A 76 7.49 -7.00 2.22
N LEU A 77 6.19 -6.77 2.35
CA LEU A 77 5.58 -5.44 2.23
C LEU A 77 6.17 -4.48 3.28
N ILE A 78 6.17 -4.89 4.56
CA ILE A 78 6.72 -4.06 5.64
C ILE A 78 8.23 -3.88 5.46
N ARG A 79 8.94 -4.94 5.10
CA ARG A 79 10.39 -4.89 4.87
C ARG A 79 10.75 -3.82 3.85
N ILE A 80 10.16 -3.86 2.67
CA ILE A 80 10.46 -2.93 1.56
C ILE A 80 10.15 -1.49 1.97
N VAL A 81 9.02 -1.25 2.61
CA VAL A 81 8.63 0.09 3.07
C VAL A 81 9.60 0.60 4.14
N PHE A 82 9.97 -0.24 5.14
CA PHE A 82 10.87 0.16 6.21
C PHE A 82 12.31 0.37 5.73
N GLU A 83 12.77 -0.42 4.79
CA GLU A 83 14.09 -0.23 4.16
C GLU A 83 14.12 1.09 3.37
N TYR A 84 13.06 1.39 2.62
CA TYR A 84 12.96 2.64 1.86
C TYR A 84 13.02 3.88 2.76
N PHE A 85 12.25 3.90 3.84
CA PHE A 85 12.21 5.03 4.78
C PHE A 85 13.30 5.00 5.85
N LYS A 86 14.13 3.94 5.90
CA LYS A 86 15.07 3.70 6.99
C LYS A 86 14.39 3.81 8.35
N THR A 87 13.20 3.22 8.45
CA THR A 87 12.36 3.30 9.64
C THR A 87 13.09 2.71 10.84
N PRO A 88 13.16 3.41 11.98
CA PRO A 88 13.74 2.85 13.20
C PRO A 88 12.86 1.73 13.76
N PRO A 89 13.35 0.97 14.74
CA PRO A 89 12.56 -0.05 15.41
C PRO A 89 11.23 0.48 15.94
N VAL A 90 10.14 -0.12 15.48
CA VAL A 90 8.75 0.24 15.83
C VAL A 90 7.90 -1.02 15.94
N ASN A 91 6.77 -0.88 16.61
CA ASN A 91 5.73 -1.89 16.67
C ASN A 91 4.68 -1.59 15.60
N VAL A 92 4.38 -2.57 14.75
CA VAL A 92 3.36 -2.47 13.70
C VAL A 92 2.37 -3.63 13.82
N SER A 93 1.10 -3.33 13.71
CA SER A 93 0.07 -4.35 13.56
C SER A 93 -0.75 -4.08 12.30
N MET A 94 -1.04 -5.17 11.58
CA MET A 94 -1.80 -5.19 10.33
C MET A 94 -3.09 -5.98 10.55
N THR A 95 -4.22 -5.38 10.25
CA THR A 95 -5.53 -6.06 10.28
C THR A 95 -6.35 -5.69 9.04
N SER A 96 -7.37 -6.48 8.73
CA SER A 96 -8.24 -6.25 7.57
C SER A 96 -9.65 -6.74 7.87
N ASP A 97 -10.64 -6.06 7.31
CA ASP A 97 -12.05 -6.47 7.35
C ASP A 97 -12.34 -7.67 6.44
N ALA A 98 -11.45 -7.99 5.52
CA ALA A 98 -11.59 -9.10 4.59
C ALA A 98 -10.39 -10.05 4.66
N TYR A 99 -10.63 -11.32 4.37
CA TYR A 99 -9.53 -12.26 4.14
C TYR A 99 -8.73 -11.80 2.92
N SER A 100 -7.49 -11.41 3.15
CA SER A 100 -6.71 -10.66 2.16
C SER A 100 -6.07 -11.54 1.09
N GLN A 101 -5.74 -12.79 1.41
CA GLN A 101 -4.98 -13.65 0.51
C GLN A 101 -5.85 -14.19 -0.62
N GLY A 102 -5.53 -13.83 -1.87
CA GLY A 102 -6.24 -14.31 -3.05
C GLY A 102 -7.64 -13.69 -3.28
N SER A 103 -8.01 -12.65 -2.53
CA SER A 103 -9.32 -12.00 -2.65
C SER A 103 -9.52 -11.21 -3.96
N GLY A 104 -8.45 -10.81 -4.62
CA GLY A 104 -8.51 -9.92 -5.79
C GLY A 104 -8.93 -8.48 -5.48
N LEU A 105 -8.95 -8.08 -4.18
CA LEU A 105 -9.42 -6.78 -3.72
C LEU A 105 -8.30 -5.75 -3.52
N ALA A 106 -7.09 -6.01 -4.02
CA ALA A 106 -5.90 -5.16 -3.88
C ALA A 106 -5.46 -4.94 -2.43
N SER A 107 -5.50 -5.99 -1.62
CA SER A 107 -5.12 -5.90 -0.20
C SER A 107 -3.67 -5.47 -0.01
N SER A 108 -2.75 -5.87 -0.87
CA SER A 108 -1.34 -5.47 -0.82
C SER A 108 -1.20 -3.94 -0.91
N SER A 109 -1.73 -3.33 -1.97
CA SER A 109 -1.72 -1.89 -2.18
C SER A 109 -2.41 -1.14 -1.04
N SER A 110 -3.55 -1.65 -0.59
CA SER A 110 -4.29 -1.07 0.53
C SER A 110 -3.45 -1.04 1.82
N TYR A 111 -2.71 -2.12 2.12
CA TYR A 111 -1.79 -2.16 3.27
C TYR A 111 -0.60 -1.21 3.10
N ILE A 112 0.01 -1.15 1.90
CA ILE A 112 1.11 -0.21 1.64
C ILE A 112 0.63 1.22 1.85
N ILE A 113 -0.50 1.60 1.28
CA ILE A 113 -1.10 2.93 1.43
C ILE A 113 -1.38 3.25 2.91
N SER A 114 -1.97 2.30 3.66
CA SER A 114 -2.18 2.47 5.10
C SER A 114 -0.85 2.68 5.83
N LEU A 115 0.17 1.90 5.52
CA LEU A 115 1.48 2.03 6.15
C LEU A 115 2.16 3.36 5.80
N LEU A 116 2.09 3.80 4.54
CA LEU A 116 2.59 5.09 4.10
C LEU A 116 1.89 6.25 4.81
N LYS A 117 0.57 6.18 5.00
CA LYS A 117 -0.19 7.17 5.80
C LYS A 117 0.29 7.21 7.25
N CYS A 118 0.53 6.07 7.88
CA CYS A 118 1.11 6.02 9.23
C CYS A 118 2.51 6.64 9.28
N LEU A 119 3.38 6.32 8.32
CA LEU A 119 4.75 6.86 8.28
C LEU A 119 4.76 8.36 7.97
N SER A 120 3.89 8.84 7.09
CA SER A 120 3.71 10.27 6.84
C SER A 120 3.39 11.05 8.14
N MET A 121 2.49 10.51 8.96
CA MET A 121 2.18 11.07 10.28
C MET A 121 3.35 10.92 11.26
N TYR A 122 4.01 9.78 11.26
CA TYR A 122 5.15 9.49 12.15
C TYR A 122 6.31 10.44 11.90
N TYR A 123 6.69 10.64 10.63
CA TYR A 123 7.78 11.53 10.25
C TYR A 123 7.37 13.01 10.16
N LYS A 124 6.06 13.31 10.36
CA LYS A 124 5.49 14.66 10.19
C LYS A 124 5.75 15.24 8.79
N THR A 125 5.73 14.40 7.77
CA THR A 125 5.93 14.74 6.37
C THR A 125 4.60 14.49 5.65
N PRO A 126 3.69 15.47 5.59
CA PRO A 126 2.39 15.27 4.97
C PRO A 126 2.54 14.94 3.48
N MET A 127 1.76 13.97 3.04
CA MET A 127 1.69 13.53 1.65
C MET A 127 0.25 13.59 1.18
N THR A 128 0.03 14.02 -0.03
CA THR A 128 -1.27 13.94 -0.69
C THR A 128 -1.63 12.49 -1.02
N ASP A 129 -2.91 12.21 -1.24
CA ASP A 129 -3.35 10.86 -1.63
C ASP A 129 -2.70 10.41 -2.95
N ILE A 130 -2.41 11.32 -3.87
CA ILE A 130 -1.74 11.02 -5.14
C ILE A 130 -0.28 10.63 -4.91
N GLU A 131 0.47 11.42 -4.14
CA GLU A 131 1.86 11.09 -3.79
C GLU A 131 1.96 9.75 -3.08
N ILE A 132 0.99 9.42 -2.22
CA ILE A 132 0.91 8.11 -1.58
C ILE A 132 0.63 7.00 -2.60
N CYS A 133 -0.27 7.22 -3.57
CA CYS A 133 -0.55 6.24 -4.63
C CYS A 133 0.67 5.99 -5.52
N GLU A 134 1.38 7.04 -5.92
CA GLU A 134 2.60 6.95 -6.72
C GLU A 134 3.69 6.19 -5.97
N MET A 135 3.93 6.54 -4.71
CA MET A 135 4.90 5.86 -3.88
C MET A 135 4.53 4.40 -3.62
N ALA A 136 3.24 4.11 -3.40
CA ALA A 136 2.76 2.74 -3.26
C ALA A 136 3.04 1.90 -4.51
N TYR A 137 2.78 2.46 -5.68
CA TYR A 137 3.11 1.82 -6.96
C TYR A 137 4.61 1.54 -7.11
N GLU A 138 5.48 2.52 -6.82
CA GLU A 138 6.93 2.34 -6.88
C GLU A 138 7.44 1.24 -5.93
N LEU A 139 6.86 1.14 -4.74
CA LEU A 139 7.22 0.11 -3.77
C LEU A 139 6.69 -1.27 -4.18
N GLU A 140 5.49 -1.35 -4.76
CA GLU A 140 4.95 -2.58 -5.29
C GLU A 140 5.75 -3.13 -6.48
N LEU A 141 6.29 -2.26 -7.33
CA LEU A 141 7.19 -2.68 -8.42
C LEU A 141 8.42 -3.43 -7.92
N LYS A 142 8.89 -3.17 -6.70
CA LYS A 142 10.01 -3.91 -6.09
C LYS A 142 9.63 -5.34 -5.69
N MET A 143 8.35 -5.60 -5.41
CA MET A 143 7.82 -6.92 -5.10
C MET A 143 7.36 -7.66 -6.35
N ASN A 144 6.71 -6.95 -7.25
CA ASN A 144 6.13 -7.50 -8.48
C ASN A 144 6.35 -6.54 -9.66
N PRO A 145 7.31 -6.84 -10.55
CA PRO A 145 7.60 -5.99 -11.72
C PRO A 145 6.43 -5.84 -12.71
N TYR A 146 5.41 -6.68 -12.58
CA TYR A 146 4.23 -6.66 -13.45
C TYR A 146 3.02 -5.97 -12.83
N CYS A 147 3.15 -5.36 -11.64
CA CYS A 147 2.06 -4.59 -11.05
C CYS A 147 1.74 -3.37 -11.91
N GLY A 148 0.49 -2.94 -11.87
CA GLY A 148 0.01 -1.75 -12.56
C GLY A 148 -0.50 -0.69 -11.59
N TYR A 149 -0.97 0.41 -12.14
CA TYR A 149 -1.48 1.56 -11.37
C TYR A 149 -2.87 1.35 -10.79
N GLN A 150 -3.62 0.34 -11.29
CA GLN A 150 -5.01 0.08 -10.91
C GLN A 150 -5.19 -0.03 -9.40
N ASP A 151 -4.32 -0.77 -8.74
CA ASP A 151 -4.49 -1.14 -7.34
C ASP A 151 -4.19 0.03 -6.39
N PRO A 152 -3.03 0.72 -6.48
CA PRO A 152 -2.78 1.89 -5.67
C PRO A 152 -3.82 3.00 -5.86
N TYR A 153 -4.16 3.34 -7.10
CA TYR A 153 -5.14 4.39 -7.37
C TYR A 153 -6.58 3.96 -7.07
N GLY A 154 -6.88 2.67 -7.25
CA GLY A 154 -8.15 2.09 -6.89
C GLY A 154 -8.44 2.18 -5.39
N CYS A 155 -7.44 1.90 -4.56
CA CYS A 155 -7.53 1.96 -3.11
C CYS A 155 -7.34 3.40 -2.57
N GLY A 156 -6.30 4.09 -3.01
CA GLY A 156 -5.86 5.35 -2.43
C GLY A 156 -6.74 6.55 -2.80
N VAL A 157 -7.26 6.58 -4.02
CA VAL A 157 -8.26 7.57 -4.45
C VAL A 157 -9.65 6.99 -4.25
N GLY A 158 -10.41 7.50 -3.31
CA GLY A 158 -11.76 7.00 -2.98
C GLY A 158 -12.77 7.07 -4.13
N GLY A 159 -14.01 6.64 -3.86
CA GLY A 159 -15.16 6.82 -4.74
C GLY A 159 -15.28 5.85 -5.93
N PHE A 160 -16.30 6.05 -6.74
CA PHE A 160 -16.53 5.35 -8.01
C PHE A 160 -15.92 6.16 -9.14
N LYS A 161 -15.00 5.56 -9.88
CA LYS A 161 -14.16 6.30 -10.81
C LYS A 161 -13.70 5.48 -12.00
N ARG A 162 -13.44 6.20 -13.10
CA ARG A 162 -12.66 5.72 -14.22
C ARG A 162 -11.22 6.19 -14.04
N ILE A 163 -10.27 5.26 -14.12
CA ILE A 163 -8.84 5.53 -14.10
C ILE A 163 -8.30 5.26 -15.50
N GLU A 164 -7.51 6.18 -16.04
CA GLU A 164 -6.90 6.11 -17.36
C GLU A 164 -5.39 6.08 -17.22
N PHE A 165 -4.76 5.18 -17.95
CA PHE A 165 -3.32 4.96 -17.96
C PHE A 165 -2.78 5.27 -19.34
N LYS A 166 -1.74 6.09 -19.42
CA LYS A 166 -1.09 6.49 -20.66
C LYS A 166 0.40 6.18 -20.63
N LYS A 167 0.97 5.99 -21.81
CA LYS A 167 2.41 5.84 -21.99
C LYS A 167 3.18 6.93 -21.24
N GLY A 168 4.29 6.58 -20.63
CA GLY A 168 5.09 7.48 -19.80
C GLY A 168 4.59 7.61 -18.35
N GLY A 169 3.75 6.68 -17.87
CA GLY A 169 3.29 6.63 -16.48
C GLY A 169 2.24 7.68 -16.12
N VAL A 170 1.60 8.29 -17.11
CA VAL A 170 0.56 9.30 -16.82
C VAL A 170 -0.73 8.61 -16.42
N VAL A 171 -1.19 8.91 -15.21
CA VAL A 171 -2.46 8.42 -14.65
C VAL A 171 -3.43 9.58 -14.50
N LYS A 172 -4.65 9.39 -14.99
CA LYS A 172 -5.77 10.32 -14.79
C LYS A 172 -6.95 9.56 -14.22
N TYR A 173 -7.75 10.23 -13.41
CA TYR A 173 -8.99 9.65 -12.90
C TYR A 173 -10.13 10.67 -12.93
N ASN A 174 -11.33 10.16 -13.18
CA ASN A 174 -12.58 10.93 -13.20
C ASN A 174 -13.62 10.21 -12.38
N PHE A 175 -14.22 10.89 -11.43
CA PHE A 175 -15.37 10.37 -10.68
C PHE A 175 -16.61 10.26 -11.58
N MET A 176 -17.39 9.22 -11.35
CA MET A 176 -18.60 8.89 -12.09
C MET A 176 -19.82 9.00 -11.19
#